data_7dfba8c03c353aeaeb45e006fff638b5
#
_entry.id   7dfba8c03c353aeaeb45e006fff638b5
#
_cell.length_a   1.000
_cell.length_b   1.000
_cell.length_c   1.000
_cell.angle_alpha   90.00
_cell.angle_beta   90.00
_cell.angle_gamma   90.00
#
_symmetry.space_group_name_H-M   'P 1'
#
loop_
_entity.id
_entity.type
_entity.pdbx_description
1 polymer ?
#
loop_
_entity_poly.entity_id
_entity_poly.type
_entity_poly.pdbx_seq_one_letter_code
_entity_poly.pdbx_strand_id
1 'polypeptide(L)'
;MSGIYVHIPFCKSRCKYCDFFSTTHLEKQTQYTEAVLSEWSDRQKELMGGIQTIYIGGGTPSTMSVELLKRIIGAIKPDTQDAEIEVTIEANPGDITLEKARAWRALGINRLSIGIQSFNDHLLQLIGRRHSSSEAIQAVKDAQAAGFDNISIDLMYALPDQTMAMWQDDIAQALALGVQHISSYGLIYEEGTVLTTLLEHGIIEAVNEEIEMQ
;
A
#
# COMPACT_ATOMS: atom_id res chain seq x y z
N MET A 1 -10.15 -21.60 -9.69
CA MET A 1 -9.35 -20.76 -8.78
C MET A 1 -9.74 -19.32 -9.04
N SER A 2 -10.08 -18.57 -7.99
CA SER A 2 -10.51 -17.17 -8.10
C SER A 2 -9.73 -16.29 -7.13
N GLY A 3 -9.37 -15.07 -7.56
CA GLY A 3 -8.85 -14.00 -6.73
C GLY A 3 -9.89 -12.89 -6.58
N ILE A 4 -9.96 -12.28 -5.42
CA ILE A 4 -10.82 -11.13 -5.14
C ILE A 4 -9.94 -9.91 -4.93
N TYR A 5 -10.22 -8.85 -5.69
CA TYR A 5 -9.66 -7.52 -5.44
C TYR A 5 -10.75 -6.61 -4.87
N VAL A 6 -10.47 -6.02 -3.73
CA VAL A 6 -11.33 -5.02 -3.09
C VAL A 6 -10.64 -3.67 -3.19
N HIS A 7 -11.18 -2.75 -3.98
CA HIS A 7 -10.65 -1.40 -4.09
C HIS A 7 -11.12 -0.53 -2.92
N ILE A 8 -10.19 0.02 -2.16
CA ILE A 8 -10.48 0.98 -1.08
C ILE A 8 -9.97 2.36 -1.51
N PRO A 9 -10.84 3.29 -1.92
CA PRO A 9 -10.42 4.55 -2.54
C PRO A 9 -9.96 5.63 -1.54
N PHE A 10 -9.86 5.33 -0.27
CA PHE A 10 -9.62 6.34 0.76
C PHE A 10 -8.14 6.61 1.00
N CYS A 11 -7.77 7.90 1.03
CA CYS A 11 -6.45 8.39 1.44
C CYS A 11 -6.61 9.53 2.45
N LYS A 12 -5.73 9.62 3.45
CA LYS A 12 -5.68 10.80 4.34
C LYS A 12 -5.19 12.05 3.60
N SER A 13 -4.30 11.89 2.63
CA SER A 13 -3.84 12.90 1.68
C SER A 13 -3.41 12.21 0.39
N ARG A 14 -3.45 12.92 -0.73
CA ARG A 14 -2.90 12.43 -2.00
C ARG A 14 -1.41 12.71 -2.08
N CYS A 15 -0.62 11.71 -2.47
CA CYS A 15 0.77 11.90 -2.84
C CYS A 15 0.87 12.70 -4.14
N LYS A 16 1.94 13.47 -4.32
CA LYS A 16 2.06 14.38 -5.46
C LYS A 16 2.20 13.70 -6.83
N TYR A 17 2.59 12.42 -6.84
CA TYR A 17 2.80 11.61 -8.05
C TYR A 17 1.60 10.71 -8.39
N CYS A 18 0.62 10.57 -7.48
CA CYS A 18 -0.39 9.52 -7.56
C CYS A 18 -1.59 9.95 -8.40
N ASP A 19 -1.90 9.17 -9.43
CA ASP A 19 -3.08 9.30 -10.30
C ASP A 19 -4.19 8.29 -10.00
N PHE A 20 -3.97 7.36 -9.04
CA PHE A 20 -4.96 6.34 -8.68
C PHE A 20 -6.28 6.95 -8.25
N PHE A 21 -7.36 6.28 -8.63
CA PHE A 21 -8.70 6.66 -8.18
C PHE A 21 -8.78 6.64 -6.65
N SER A 22 -8.80 7.82 -6.06
CA SER A 22 -8.80 7.99 -4.60
C SER A 22 -9.54 9.25 -4.15
N THR A 23 -9.96 9.24 -2.89
CA THR A 23 -10.64 10.37 -2.25
C THR A 23 -10.14 10.58 -0.82
N THR A 24 -10.21 11.83 -0.37
CA THR A 24 -9.87 12.18 1.03
C THR A 24 -11.13 12.26 1.93
N HIS A 25 -12.31 11.93 1.41
CA HIS A 25 -13.58 11.93 2.15
C HIS A 25 -13.71 10.69 3.04
N LEU A 26 -12.92 10.62 4.12
CA LEU A 26 -12.89 9.48 5.04
C LEU A 26 -14.24 9.23 5.74
N GLU A 27 -15.06 10.26 5.90
CA GLU A 27 -16.40 10.17 6.48
C GLU A 27 -17.34 9.26 5.68
N LYS A 28 -17.01 8.97 4.43
CA LYS A 28 -17.80 8.07 3.56
C LYS A 28 -17.45 6.58 3.70
N GLN A 29 -16.46 6.22 4.53
CA GLN A 29 -16.00 4.83 4.66
C GLN A 29 -17.12 3.86 5.03
N THR A 30 -18.03 4.24 5.94
CA THR A 30 -19.16 3.40 6.33
C THR A 30 -20.11 3.17 5.16
N GLN A 31 -20.53 4.24 4.46
CA GLN A 31 -21.42 4.14 3.30
C GLN A 31 -20.78 3.31 2.17
N TYR A 32 -19.50 3.50 1.94
CA TYR A 32 -18.72 2.73 0.97
C TYR A 32 -18.69 1.24 1.32
N THR A 33 -18.49 0.91 2.61
CA THR A 33 -18.51 -0.48 3.08
C THR A 33 -19.85 -1.15 2.80
N GLU A 34 -20.98 -0.46 3.04
CA GLU A 34 -22.31 -1.00 2.69
C GLU A 34 -22.44 -1.29 1.19
N ALA A 35 -21.92 -0.39 0.34
CA ALA A 35 -21.94 -0.59 -1.11
C ALA A 35 -21.10 -1.80 -1.53
N VAL A 36 -19.91 -1.97 -0.97
CA VAL A 36 -19.03 -3.14 -1.23
C VAL A 36 -19.72 -4.44 -0.81
N LEU A 37 -20.37 -4.46 0.35
CA LEU A 37 -21.10 -5.64 0.84
C LEU A 37 -22.29 -5.98 -0.06
N SER A 38 -23.03 -4.98 -0.54
CA SER A 38 -24.12 -5.15 -1.50
C SER A 38 -23.61 -5.71 -2.84
N GLU A 39 -22.55 -5.11 -3.40
CA GLU A 39 -21.92 -5.58 -4.63
C GLU A 39 -21.43 -7.03 -4.48
N TRP A 40 -20.80 -7.37 -3.35
CA TRP A 40 -20.39 -8.73 -3.07
C TRP A 40 -21.55 -9.71 -3.05
N SER A 41 -22.65 -9.35 -2.38
CA SER A 41 -23.88 -10.19 -2.33
C SER A 41 -24.39 -10.53 -3.72
N ASP A 42 -24.33 -9.58 -4.66
CA ASP A 42 -24.79 -9.79 -6.03
C ASP A 42 -23.81 -10.59 -6.88
N ARG A 43 -22.50 -10.34 -6.72
CA ARG A 43 -21.44 -10.85 -7.60
C ARG A 43 -20.76 -12.14 -7.15
N GLN A 44 -20.90 -12.54 -5.87
CA GLN A 44 -20.25 -13.78 -5.38
C GLN A 44 -20.63 -15.04 -6.20
N LYS A 45 -21.80 -15.06 -6.83
CA LYS A 45 -22.26 -16.14 -7.73
C LYS A 45 -21.49 -16.20 -9.06
N GLU A 46 -20.75 -15.14 -9.40
CA GLU A 46 -19.89 -15.11 -10.62
C GLU A 46 -18.59 -15.88 -10.42
N LEU A 47 -18.27 -16.28 -9.17
CA LEU A 47 -17.04 -17.00 -8.88
C LEU A 47 -17.04 -18.38 -9.51
N MET A 48 -15.99 -18.67 -10.30
CA MET A 48 -15.77 -19.95 -10.92
C MET A 48 -14.77 -20.81 -10.11
N GLY A 49 -15.19 -21.26 -8.93
CA GLY A 49 -14.38 -22.09 -8.03
C GLY A 49 -14.03 -21.39 -6.72
N GLY A 50 -13.18 -22.07 -5.90
CA GLY A 50 -12.79 -21.56 -4.59
C GLY A 50 -11.91 -20.28 -4.66
N ILE A 51 -12.05 -19.41 -3.67
CA ILE A 51 -11.22 -18.22 -3.48
C ILE A 51 -9.84 -18.67 -2.97
N GLN A 52 -8.76 -18.19 -3.61
CA GLN A 52 -7.39 -18.47 -3.19
C GLN A 52 -6.70 -17.22 -2.65
N THR A 53 -7.05 -16.04 -3.17
CA THR A 53 -6.46 -14.78 -2.76
C THR A 53 -7.51 -13.70 -2.57
N ILE A 54 -7.33 -12.87 -1.55
CA ILE A 54 -8.09 -11.64 -1.34
C ILE A 54 -7.07 -10.51 -1.23
N TYR A 55 -7.15 -9.54 -2.13
CA TYR A 55 -6.27 -8.39 -2.16
C TYR A 55 -7.07 -7.12 -1.89
N ILE A 56 -6.76 -6.43 -0.80
CA ILE A 56 -7.39 -5.17 -0.38
C ILE A 56 -6.41 -4.04 -0.70
N GLY A 57 -6.67 -3.34 -1.79
CA GLY A 57 -5.76 -2.32 -2.34
C GLY A 57 -6.46 -1.05 -2.78
N GLY A 58 -5.75 -0.18 -3.49
CA GLY A 58 -6.28 1.03 -4.13
C GLY A 58 -5.67 2.33 -3.63
N GLY A 59 -6.43 3.16 -2.92
CA GLY A 59 -5.91 4.40 -2.32
C GLY A 59 -4.98 4.10 -1.13
N THR A 60 -5.55 3.88 0.04
CA THR A 60 -4.79 3.50 1.24
C THR A 60 -5.71 2.69 2.17
N PRO A 61 -5.85 1.39 1.96
CA PRO A 61 -6.74 0.53 2.75
C PRO A 61 -6.48 0.58 4.25
N SER A 62 -5.23 0.81 4.65
CA SER A 62 -4.87 0.99 6.06
C SER A 62 -5.53 2.19 6.75
N THR A 63 -6.18 3.10 6.03
CA THR A 63 -6.97 4.19 6.61
C THR A 63 -8.30 3.72 7.19
N MET A 64 -8.79 2.55 6.75
CA MET A 64 -10.04 1.98 7.23
C MET A 64 -9.94 1.58 8.70
N SER A 65 -11.07 1.72 9.41
CA SER A 65 -11.16 1.16 10.75
C SER A 65 -11.12 -0.37 10.71
N VAL A 66 -10.59 -0.98 11.77
CA VAL A 66 -10.55 -2.45 11.91
C VAL A 66 -11.95 -3.05 11.82
N GLU A 67 -12.96 -2.37 12.36
CA GLU A 67 -14.35 -2.83 12.33
C GLU A 67 -14.91 -2.88 10.90
N LEU A 68 -14.66 -1.87 10.07
CA LEU A 68 -15.12 -1.87 8.69
C LEU A 68 -14.39 -2.93 7.85
N LEU A 69 -13.08 -3.11 8.06
CA LEU A 69 -12.31 -4.19 7.43
C LEU A 69 -12.84 -5.57 7.85
N LYS A 70 -13.17 -5.75 9.13
CA LYS A 70 -13.77 -6.99 9.65
C LYS A 70 -15.05 -7.34 8.91
N ARG A 71 -15.92 -6.37 8.65
CA ARG A 71 -17.18 -6.57 7.92
C ARG A 71 -16.92 -7.03 6.48
N ILE A 72 -15.99 -6.36 5.78
CA ILE A 72 -15.64 -6.71 4.39
C ILE A 72 -15.02 -8.12 4.34
N ILE A 73 -13.99 -8.37 5.13
CA ILE A 73 -13.28 -9.66 5.13
C ILE A 73 -14.20 -10.79 5.56
N GLY A 74 -15.02 -10.57 6.60
CA GLY A 74 -15.97 -11.57 7.09
C GLY A 74 -17.07 -11.92 6.10
N ALA A 75 -17.42 -11.01 5.17
CA ALA A 75 -18.37 -11.32 4.11
C ALA A 75 -17.74 -12.10 2.96
N ILE A 76 -16.46 -11.80 2.62
CA ILE A 76 -15.80 -12.32 1.43
C ILE A 76 -15.06 -13.64 1.72
N LYS A 77 -14.40 -13.73 2.88
CA LYS A 77 -13.60 -14.89 3.25
C LYS A 77 -14.51 -16.10 3.55
N PRO A 78 -14.35 -17.22 2.84
CA PRO A 78 -15.13 -18.42 3.14
C PRO A 78 -14.83 -18.94 4.54
N ASP A 79 -15.84 -19.53 5.17
CA ASP A 79 -15.77 -20.13 6.52
C ASP A 79 -15.02 -21.49 6.53
N THR A 80 -14.31 -21.82 5.46
CA THR A 80 -13.62 -23.11 5.33
C THR A 80 -12.25 -23.06 5.99
N GLN A 81 -12.00 -24.02 6.89
CA GLN A 81 -10.70 -24.21 7.56
C GLN A 81 -9.66 -24.89 6.65
N ASP A 82 -10.05 -25.33 5.45
CA ASP A 82 -9.26 -26.26 4.63
C ASP A 82 -8.40 -25.62 3.55
N ALA A 83 -8.48 -24.31 3.33
CA ALA A 83 -7.66 -23.62 2.33
C ALA A 83 -6.92 -22.45 2.97
N GLU A 84 -5.61 -22.46 2.83
CA GLU A 84 -4.76 -21.32 3.19
C GLU A 84 -4.95 -20.22 2.14
N ILE A 85 -5.87 -19.29 2.45
CA ILE A 85 -6.17 -18.14 1.58
C ILE A 85 -5.19 -17.01 1.89
N GLU A 86 -4.48 -16.53 0.88
CA GLU A 86 -3.71 -15.29 1.03
C GLU A 86 -4.65 -14.09 1.13
N VAL A 87 -4.57 -13.36 2.21
CA VAL A 87 -5.30 -12.11 2.43
C VAL A 87 -4.29 -10.97 2.58
N THR A 88 -4.18 -10.16 1.54
CA THR A 88 -3.26 -9.02 1.48
C THR A 88 -3.98 -7.71 1.79
N ILE A 89 -3.34 -6.81 2.53
CA ILE A 89 -3.75 -5.41 2.66
C ILE A 89 -2.59 -4.48 2.31
N GLU A 90 -2.88 -3.44 1.52
CA GLU A 90 -1.96 -2.34 1.30
C GLU A 90 -2.00 -1.36 2.48
N ALA A 91 -0.82 -0.90 2.90
CA ALA A 91 -0.71 -0.02 4.04
C ALA A 91 0.31 1.12 3.82
N ASN A 92 -0.03 2.30 4.34
CA ASN A 92 0.96 3.35 4.52
C ASN A 92 1.68 3.14 5.87
N PRO A 93 3.02 3.29 5.94
CA PRO A 93 3.77 3.12 7.19
C PRO A 93 3.18 3.90 8.38
N GLY A 94 2.80 5.16 8.19
CA GLY A 94 2.20 5.99 9.24
C GLY A 94 0.81 5.55 9.75
N ASP A 95 0.27 4.46 9.21
CA ASP A 95 -0.99 3.86 9.70
C ASP A 95 -0.76 2.53 10.44
N ILE A 96 0.47 1.99 10.43
CA ILE A 96 0.82 0.72 11.05
C ILE A 96 1.30 0.96 12.48
N THR A 97 0.63 0.34 13.43
CA THR A 97 1.07 0.20 14.81
C THR A 97 1.01 -1.27 15.20
N LEU A 98 1.76 -1.69 16.21
CA LEU A 98 1.72 -3.06 16.72
C LEU A 98 0.28 -3.52 17.04
N GLU A 99 -0.51 -2.65 17.66
CA GLU A 99 -1.91 -2.94 18.00
C GLU A 99 -2.75 -3.18 16.75
N LYS A 100 -2.66 -2.27 15.76
CA LYS A 100 -3.42 -2.36 14.52
C LYS A 100 -2.99 -3.56 13.67
N ALA A 101 -1.70 -3.85 13.61
CA ALA A 101 -1.17 -5.02 12.93
C ALA A 101 -1.66 -6.32 13.57
N ARG A 102 -1.71 -6.42 14.90
CA ARG A 102 -2.31 -7.57 15.61
C ARG A 102 -3.81 -7.70 15.31
N ALA A 103 -4.53 -6.59 15.26
CA ALA A 103 -5.94 -6.61 14.90
C ALA A 103 -6.15 -7.11 13.46
N TRP A 104 -5.32 -6.70 12.50
CA TRP A 104 -5.38 -7.21 11.14
C TRP A 104 -5.09 -8.73 11.07
N ARG A 105 -4.07 -9.21 11.81
CA ARG A 105 -3.82 -10.66 11.93
C ARG A 105 -5.03 -11.41 12.46
N ALA A 106 -5.72 -10.86 13.46
CA ALA A 106 -6.94 -11.47 14.03
C ALA A 106 -8.11 -11.53 13.03
N LEU A 107 -8.15 -10.64 12.02
CA LEU A 107 -9.10 -10.69 10.91
C LEU A 107 -8.71 -11.74 9.84
N GLY A 108 -7.55 -12.36 9.96
CA GLY A 108 -7.03 -13.33 9.01
C GLY A 108 -6.26 -12.71 7.83
N ILE A 109 -5.89 -11.42 7.92
CA ILE A 109 -4.90 -10.82 7.01
C ILE A 109 -3.55 -11.47 7.31
N ASN A 110 -2.89 -12.03 6.29
CA ASN A 110 -1.64 -12.76 6.44
C ASN A 110 -0.49 -12.23 5.56
N ARG A 111 -0.76 -11.22 4.71
CA ARG A 111 0.26 -10.54 3.91
C ARG A 111 0.06 -9.02 4.00
N LEU A 112 1.16 -8.27 4.10
CA LEU A 112 1.18 -6.82 4.01
C LEU A 112 1.93 -6.36 2.76
N SER A 113 1.41 -5.33 2.06
CA SER A 113 2.15 -4.52 1.09
C SER A 113 2.29 -3.12 1.65
N ILE A 114 3.51 -2.70 1.96
CA ILE A 114 3.79 -1.46 2.67
C ILE A 114 4.44 -0.46 1.72
N GLY A 115 3.71 0.59 1.34
CA GLY A 115 4.20 1.63 0.45
C GLY A 115 5.20 2.56 1.17
N ILE A 116 6.47 2.19 1.22
CA ILE A 116 7.54 2.99 1.83
C ILE A 116 8.03 4.06 0.86
N GLN A 117 8.32 3.70 -0.37
CA GLN A 117 8.81 4.47 -1.49
C GLN A 117 10.30 4.82 -1.38
N SER A 118 10.79 5.34 -0.26
CA SER A 118 12.19 5.64 0.03
C SER A 118 12.42 5.67 1.54
N PHE A 119 13.66 5.49 1.97
CA PHE A 119 14.10 5.74 3.35
C PHE A 119 14.81 7.10 3.49
N ASN A 120 14.70 7.96 2.49
CA ASN A 120 15.23 9.32 2.53
C ASN A 120 14.10 10.33 2.79
N ASP A 121 14.14 11.05 3.91
CA ASP A 121 13.09 11.96 4.33
C ASP A 121 12.90 13.15 3.36
N HIS A 122 13.98 13.62 2.70
CA HIS A 122 13.88 14.67 1.69
C HIS A 122 13.05 14.18 0.49
N LEU A 123 13.35 12.98 -0.03
CA LEU A 123 12.62 12.39 -1.16
C LEU A 123 11.15 12.12 -0.79
N LEU A 124 10.89 11.61 0.42
CA LEU A 124 9.53 11.39 0.92
C LEU A 124 8.72 12.69 0.96
N GLN A 125 9.29 13.79 1.47
CA GLN A 125 8.64 15.10 1.49
C GLN A 125 8.40 15.64 0.08
N LEU A 126 9.36 15.47 -0.82
CA LEU A 126 9.27 15.92 -2.20
C LEU A 126 8.06 15.27 -2.90
N ILE A 127 7.87 13.96 -2.76
CA ILE A 127 6.75 13.23 -3.35
C ILE A 127 5.45 13.28 -2.52
N GLY A 128 5.44 13.99 -1.40
CA GLY A 128 4.24 14.22 -0.57
C GLY A 128 3.83 13.03 0.29
N ARG A 129 4.81 12.21 0.73
CA ARG A 129 4.55 11.12 1.70
C ARG A 129 4.34 11.69 3.10
N ARG A 130 3.48 11.03 3.88
CA ARG A 130 3.08 11.45 5.24
C ARG A 130 4.01 10.92 6.33
N HIS A 131 4.72 9.84 6.04
CA HIS A 131 5.60 9.16 6.98
C HIS A 131 7.06 9.57 6.74
N SER A 132 7.86 9.41 7.77
CA SER A 132 9.33 9.53 7.75
C SER A 132 9.98 8.15 7.56
N SER A 133 11.29 8.15 7.25
CA SER A 133 12.11 6.94 7.20
C SER A 133 12.05 6.14 8.51
N SER A 134 12.15 6.82 9.65
CA SER A 134 12.07 6.17 10.97
C SER A 134 10.71 5.53 11.22
N GLU A 135 9.61 6.15 10.81
CA GLU A 135 8.26 5.57 10.90
C GLU A 135 8.11 4.36 9.96
N ALA A 136 8.71 4.40 8.76
CA ALA A 136 8.69 3.27 7.85
C ALA A 136 9.41 2.04 8.44
N ILE A 137 10.60 2.24 9.02
CA ILE A 137 11.35 1.18 9.70
C ILE A 137 10.57 0.63 10.89
N GLN A 138 9.96 1.50 11.71
CA GLN A 138 9.18 1.07 12.87
C GLN A 138 7.93 0.30 12.45
N ALA A 139 7.25 0.72 11.39
CA ALA A 139 6.07 0.04 10.86
C ALA A 139 6.36 -1.41 10.43
N VAL A 140 7.50 -1.66 9.77
CA VAL A 140 7.92 -3.03 9.43
C VAL A 140 8.20 -3.85 10.67
N LYS A 141 8.91 -3.29 11.67
CA LYS A 141 9.19 -3.96 12.94
C LYS A 141 7.91 -4.29 13.72
N ASP A 142 6.95 -3.37 13.74
CA ASP A 142 5.64 -3.57 14.39
C ASP A 142 4.83 -4.68 13.68
N ALA A 143 4.88 -4.72 12.36
CA ALA A 143 4.25 -5.78 11.57
C ALA A 143 4.88 -7.15 11.87
N GLN A 144 6.21 -7.24 11.90
CA GLN A 144 6.94 -8.46 12.27
C GLN A 144 6.62 -8.90 13.70
N ALA A 145 6.61 -7.97 14.67
CA ALA A 145 6.25 -8.23 16.07
C ALA A 145 4.78 -8.62 16.26
N ALA A 146 3.90 -8.25 15.31
CA ALA A 146 2.51 -8.71 15.27
C ALA A 146 2.35 -10.12 14.66
N GLY A 147 3.44 -10.73 14.16
CA GLY A 147 3.46 -12.06 13.57
C GLY A 147 3.20 -12.10 12.07
N PHE A 148 3.45 -11.00 11.34
CA PHE A 148 3.51 -11.04 9.88
C PHE A 148 4.88 -11.57 9.45
N ASP A 149 4.87 -12.64 8.68
CA ASP A 149 6.02 -13.31 8.05
C ASP A 149 5.98 -13.24 6.52
N ASN A 150 4.99 -12.54 5.96
CA ASN A 150 4.84 -12.25 4.54
C ASN A 150 4.62 -10.74 4.35
N ILE A 151 5.73 -10.02 4.24
CA ILE A 151 5.75 -8.55 4.10
C ILE A 151 6.42 -8.20 2.78
N SER A 152 5.70 -7.46 1.94
CA SER A 152 6.23 -6.75 0.78
C SER A 152 6.41 -5.29 1.12
N ILE A 153 7.49 -4.69 0.66
CA ILE A 153 7.66 -3.23 0.68
C ILE A 153 7.80 -2.71 -0.75
N ASP A 154 7.24 -1.53 -0.98
CA ASP A 154 7.32 -0.86 -2.27
C ASP A 154 8.37 0.24 -2.17
N LEU A 155 9.30 0.26 -3.12
CA LEU A 155 10.33 1.29 -3.29
C LEU A 155 10.21 1.93 -4.67
N MET A 156 10.51 3.22 -4.74
CA MET A 156 10.43 4.00 -5.96
C MET A 156 11.81 4.59 -6.31
N TYR A 157 12.27 4.33 -7.53
CA TYR A 157 13.48 4.94 -8.06
C TYR A 157 13.15 6.04 -9.08
N ALA A 158 14.17 6.73 -9.55
CA ALA A 158 14.07 7.89 -10.44
C ALA A 158 13.23 9.05 -9.84
N LEU A 159 13.23 9.20 -8.51
CA LEU A 159 12.62 10.35 -7.85
C LEU A 159 13.43 11.62 -8.14
N PRO A 160 12.80 12.80 -8.28
CA PRO A 160 13.54 14.05 -8.36
C PRO A 160 14.55 14.17 -7.21
N ASP A 161 15.73 14.69 -7.50
CA ASP A 161 16.88 14.80 -6.57
C ASP A 161 17.46 13.45 -6.09
N GLN A 162 16.93 12.31 -6.50
CA GLN A 162 17.46 11.02 -6.10
C GLN A 162 18.79 10.71 -6.80
N THR A 163 19.81 10.42 -6.03
CA THR A 163 21.10 9.96 -6.53
C THR A 163 21.22 8.43 -6.48
N MET A 164 22.13 7.86 -7.27
CA MET A 164 22.43 6.42 -7.18
C MET A 164 22.82 5.99 -5.76
N ALA A 165 23.55 6.82 -5.02
CA ALA A 165 23.89 6.52 -3.63
C ALA A 165 22.66 6.43 -2.71
N MET A 166 21.68 7.32 -2.89
CA MET A 166 20.42 7.28 -2.14
C MET A 166 19.62 6.02 -2.48
N TRP A 167 19.56 5.63 -3.75
CA TRP A 167 18.89 4.41 -4.18
C TRP A 167 19.56 3.16 -3.59
N GLN A 168 20.91 3.09 -3.64
CA GLN A 168 21.65 1.99 -3.03
C GLN A 168 21.41 1.89 -1.51
N ASP A 169 21.30 3.02 -0.82
CA ASP A 169 20.98 3.06 0.61
C ASP A 169 19.56 2.58 0.88
N ASP A 170 18.57 2.98 0.06
CA ASP A 170 17.19 2.49 0.14
C ASP A 170 17.14 0.95 0.02
N ILE A 171 17.85 0.36 -0.94
CA ILE A 171 17.96 -1.09 -1.10
C ILE A 171 18.65 -1.74 0.10
N ALA A 172 19.75 -1.16 0.58
CA ALA A 172 20.47 -1.69 1.74
C ALA A 172 19.60 -1.71 3.00
N GLN A 173 18.84 -0.64 3.24
CA GLN A 173 17.89 -0.57 4.36
C GLN A 173 16.75 -1.58 4.22
N ALA A 174 16.19 -1.73 3.02
CA ALA A 174 15.16 -2.73 2.72
C ALA A 174 15.63 -4.16 3.02
N LEU A 175 16.83 -4.51 2.58
CA LEU A 175 17.45 -5.81 2.85
C LEU A 175 17.71 -6.03 4.34
N ALA A 176 18.16 -4.99 5.06
CA ALA A 176 18.40 -5.06 6.50
C ALA A 176 17.12 -5.27 7.33
N LEU A 177 15.94 -4.91 6.81
CA LEU A 177 14.66 -5.16 7.46
C LEU A 177 14.19 -6.61 7.36
N GLY A 178 14.81 -7.43 6.49
CA GLY A 178 14.50 -8.86 6.38
C GLY A 178 13.08 -9.14 5.87
N VAL A 179 12.53 -8.28 5.01
CA VAL A 179 11.23 -8.50 4.37
C VAL A 179 11.32 -9.60 3.29
N GLN A 180 10.21 -10.24 2.99
CA GLN A 180 10.16 -11.37 2.06
C GLN A 180 10.10 -10.94 0.60
N HIS A 181 9.62 -9.71 0.34
CA HIS A 181 9.46 -9.19 -1.01
C HIS A 181 9.76 -7.68 -1.06
N ILE A 182 10.43 -7.26 -2.12
CA ILE A 182 10.64 -5.85 -2.47
C ILE A 182 10.05 -5.65 -3.86
N SER A 183 9.10 -4.74 -3.98
CA SER A 183 8.56 -4.26 -5.25
C SER A 183 9.23 -2.93 -5.56
N SER A 184 9.93 -2.85 -6.69
CA SER A 184 10.58 -1.60 -7.11
C SER A 184 10.06 -1.16 -8.47
N TYR A 185 9.80 0.15 -8.62
CA TYR A 185 9.32 0.74 -9.86
C TYR A 185 9.81 2.17 -10.03
N GLY A 186 10.02 2.57 -11.28
CA GLY A 186 10.41 3.94 -11.63
C GLY A 186 9.24 4.91 -11.46
N LEU A 187 9.56 6.14 -11.09
CA LEU A 187 8.59 7.22 -11.07
C LEU A 187 8.09 7.49 -12.49
N ILE A 188 6.77 7.48 -12.66
CA ILE A 188 6.10 7.92 -13.88
C ILE A 188 5.44 9.27 -13.61
N TYR A 189 5.64 10.23 -14.51
CA TYR A 189 5.03 11.56 -14.43
C TYR A 189 3.66 11.52 -15.13
N GLU A 190 2.63 11.13 -14.38
CA GLU A 190 1.27 11.02 -14.89
C GLU A 190 0.62 12.39 -15.06
N GLU A 191 -0.10 12.58 -16.18
CA GLU A 191 -0.81 13.83 -16.49
C GLU A 191 -1.81 14.19 -15.38
N GLY A 192 -1.87 15.45 -14.99
CA GLY A 192 -2.77 15.96 -13.96
C GLY A 192 -2.29 15.75 -12.53
N THR A 193 -1.12 15.14 -12.30
CA THR A 193 -0.53 15.07 -10.97
C THR A 193 0.20 16.36 -10.59
N VAL A 194 0.30 16.63 -9.29
CA VAL A 194 1.06 17.78 -8.78
C VAL A 194 2.51 17.71 -9.19
N LEU A 195 3.09 16.50 -9.19
CA LEU A 195 4.51 16.31 -9.52
C LEU A 195 4.80 16.64 -11.00
N THR A 196 3.92 16.23 -11.93
CA THR A 196 4.03 16.60 -13.34
C THR A 196 3.91 18.10 -13.54
N THR A 197 2.98 18.77 -12.85
CA THR A 197 2.87 20.22 -12.88
C THR A 197 4.16 20.90 -12.41
N LEU A 198 4.81 20.40 -11.35
CA LEU A 198 6.08 20.94 -10.86
C LEU A 198 7.21 20.77 -11.88
N LEU A 199 7.25 19.63 -12.58
CA LEU A 199 8.22 19.35 -13.65
C LEU A 199 8.01 20.30 -14.84
N GLU A 200 6.77 20.46 -15.32
CA GLU A 200 6.42 21.34 -16.43
C GLU A 200 6.77 22.83 -16.17
N HIS A 201 6.71 23.25 -14.92
CA HIS A 201 7.11 24.60 -14.51
C HIS A 201 8.60 24.73 -14.18
N GLY A 202 9.40 23.68 -14.36
CA GLY A 202 10.84 23.70 -14.07
C GLY A 202 11.19 23.89 -12.59
N ILE A 203 10.25 23.55 -11.69
CA ILE A 203 10.47 23.62 -10.23
C ILE A 203 11.24 22.40 -9.72
N ILE A 204 11.06 21.26 -10.38
CA ILE A 204 11.82 20.02 -10.20
C ILE A 204 12.37 19.57 -11.54
N GLU A 205 13.39 18.74 -11.52
CA GLU A 205 13.96 18.10 -12.71
C GLU A 205 13.76 16.57 -12.62
N ALA A 206 13.48 15.95 -13.76
CA ALA A 206 13.47 14.49 -13.84
C ALA A 206 14.89 13.96 -13.74
N VAL A 207 15.04 12.75 -13.20
CA VAL A 207 16.35 12.07 -13.23
C VAL A 207 16.73 11.79 -14.68
N ASN A 208 18.03 11.95 -15.00
CA ASN A 208 18.54 11.69 -16.34
C ASN A 208 18.39 10.19 -16.66
N GLU A 209 17.90 9.87 -17.86
CA GLU A 209 17.70 8.49 -18.36
C GLU A 209 18.99 7.63 -18.26
N GLU A 210 20.18 8.23 -18.42
CA GLU A 210 21.44 7.50 -18.27
C GLU A 210 21.68 7.03 -16.82
N ILE A 211 21.18 7.76 -15.83
CA ILE A 211 21.24 7.38 -14.40
C ILE A 211 20.16 6.34 -14.10
N GLU A 212 19.00 6.47 -14.70
CA GLU A 212 17.89 5.53 -14.53
C GLU A 212 18.22 4.12 -15.07
N MET A 213 19.06 4.04 -16.11
CA MET A 213 19.48 2.76 -16.73
C MET A 213 20.66 2.07 -16.02
N GLN A 214 21.28 2.69 -15.02
CA GLN A 214 22.37 2.11 -14.23
C GLN A 214 21.84 1.30 -13.05
#